data_42bc3073acba0f5fbcf433756b22b82c
#
_entry.id   42bc3073acba0f5fbcf433756b22b82c
#
_cell.length_a   1.000
_cell.length_b   1.000
_cell.length_c   1.000
_cell.angle_alpha   90.00
_cell.angle_beta   90.00
_cell.angle_gamma   90.00
#
_symmetry.space_group_name_H-M   'P 1'
#
loop_
_entity.id
_entity.type
_entity.pdbx_description
1 polymer ?
#
loop_
_entity_poly.entity_id
_entity_poly.type
_entity_poly.pdbx_seq_one_letter_code
_entity_poly.pdbx_strand_id
1 'polypeptide(L)'
;MTTREDLQLSLDAYDAKVAKAIAKFPERQHLSEKRLYTPLDIDEKFDYNNKLGFPGQYPFTRGVQPTMYRGRLWTMRAYAGFATAEETNARYKYLLQAGQTGLSVAMDLPTQIGLDSDAPLSEGEVGKVGVAIDSLADMEKLFEGIPLDKVSTSMTINGPAAVLLAMYVAVAEKQGVKPEQLKGTIQNDILKEYIARGTYIFPPRPSMRLITDTFAYCSQNIPKWNTISVGAYHIREAGASEVQEIAFAFANAMAYIDAAIKAGQKVDDFAPGISWIFTAGLNFFSEIAKFRAARRLWARIMKERYGATVPKAQMLRVHVHTAGSVLTAQQPLNNVARITWQAMSAVLAGIQSMACCAYDEAIALPTEESATLALRTQQLIAYESGVADTIDPMAGSYYVEALTDKFEKEAYEYIQKIDAMGGAVAAIEQGYMQGEMAAHAYEYQTDIEKGKRTVIGVNKFADNKAVKTNDVITADLSVAERQIARVNEMKVHRDQQAVDSSLKALKEAAKGEANLMPYLIDAVKTYATLGEICGVLREVFGEYQQGGNLF
;
A
#
# COMPACT_ATOMS: atom_id res chain seq x y z
N MET A 1 39.92 1.52 25.96
CA MET A 1 38.87 1.68 24.94
C MET A 1 39.23 2.86 24.09
N THR A 2 39.12 2.80 22.78
CA THR A 2 39.38 3.93 21.87
C THR A 2 38.35 5.02 22.15
N THR A 3 38.81 6.24 22.43
CA THR A 3 37.89 7.38 22.62
C THR A 3 37.38 7.90 21.27
N ARG A 4 36.35 8.75 21.28
CA ARG A 4 35.89 9.41 20.02
C ARG A 4 36.95 10.31 19.44
N GLU A 5 37.76 10.97 20.29
CA GLU A 5 38.88 11.80 19.86
C GLU A 5 39.97 10.94 19.19
N ASP A 6 40.36 9.82 19.79
CA ASP A 6 41.31 8.89 19.17
C ASP A 6 40.82 8.38 17.81
N LEU A 7 39.51 8.09 17.72
CA LEU A 7 38.89 7.63 16.47
C LEU A 7 38.88 8.73 15.42
N GLN A 8 38.62 10.00 15.81
CA GLN A 8 38.63 11.14 14.89
C GLN A 8 40.05 11.34 14.34
N LEU A 9 41.07 11.32 15.20
CA LEU A 9 42.47 11.42 14.76
C LEU A 9 42.87 10.31 13.79
N SER A 10 42.37 9.10 14.04
CA SER A 10 42.62 7.95 13.17
C SER A 10 41.91 8.10 11.82
N LEU A 11 40.69 8.63 11.82
CA LEU A 11 39.92 8.94 10.61
C LEU A 11 40.59 10.03 9.77
N ASP A 12 41.04 11.11 10.40
CA ASP A 12 41.75 12.21 9.72
C ASP A 12 43.05 11.70 9.05
N ALA A 13 43.79 10.83 9.75
CA ALA A 13 44.98 10.18 9.20
C ALA A 13 44.66 9.23 8.03
N TYR A 14 43.54 8.54 8.10
CA TYR A 14 43.04 7.72 7.00
C TYR A 14 42.62 8.56 5.80
N ASP A 15 41.87 9.63 6.00
CA ASP A 15 41.43 10.53 4.92
C ASP A 15 42.57 11.19 4.20
N ALA A 16 43.64 11.58 4.92
CA ALA A 16 44.89 12.08 4.31
C ALA A 16 45.57 11.06 3.38
N LYS A 17 45.48 9.76 3.70
CA LYS A 17 45.98 8.69 2.82
C LYS A 17 45.05 8.47 1.62
N VAL A 18 43.74 8.53 1.85
CA VAL A 18 42.73 8.37 0.81
C VAL A 18 42.78 9.49 -0.22
N ALA A 19 43.07 10.74 0.19
CA ALA A 19 43.23 11.85 -0.74
C ALA A 19 44.27 11.57 -1.84
N LYS A 20 45.38 10.88 -1.51
CA LYS A 20 46.38 10.43 -2.49
C LYS A 20 45.85 9.34 -3.45
N ALA A 21 44.99 8.45 -2.95
CA ALA A 21 44.36 7.41 -3.78
C ALA A 21 43.31 8.01 -4.72
N ILE A 22 42.51 8.97 -4.28
CA ILE A 22 41.52 9.68 -5.10
C ILE A 22 42.20 10.47 -6.22
N ALA A 23 43.35 11.08 -5.97
CA ALA A 23 44.11 11.78 -7.00
C ALA A 23 44.51 10.83 -8.15
N LYS A 24 44.76 9.56 -7.86
CA LYS A 24 45.11 8.51 -8.85
C LYS A 24 43.89 7.81 -9.44
N PHE A 25 42.89 7.54 -8.63
CA PHE A 25 41.65 6.88 -8.99
C PHE A 25 40.46 7.70 -8.50
N PRO A 26 39.98 8.68 -9.30
CA PRO A 26 38.87 9.54 -8.93
C PRO A 26 37.63 8.71 -8.53
N GLU A 27 37.03 9.08 -7.40
CA GLU A 27 35.75 8.48 -7.00
C GLU A 27 34.65 8.82 -8.01
N ARG A 28 33.63 7.95 -8.04
CA ARG A 28 32.44 8.22 -8.83
C ARG A 28 31.80 9.53 -8.35
N GLN A 29 31.58 10.43 -9.28
CA GLN A 29 30.86 11.67 -9.00
C GLN A 29 29.38 11.34 -8.68
N HIS A 30 28.74 12.20 -7.91
CA HIS A 30 27.31 12.12 -7.55
C HIS A 30 26.93 11.06 -6.51
N LEU A 31 27.89 10.59 -5.69
CA LEU A 31 27.54 9.83 -4.49
C LEU A 31 27.19 10.78 -3.36
N SER A 32 25.97 10.72 -2.85
CA SER A 32 25.49 11.53 -1.72
C SER A 32 25.96 10.97 -0.36
N GLU A 33 26.30 9.68 -0.33
CA GLU A 33 26.68 8.99 0.90
C GLU A 33 28.17 9.18 1.21
N LYS A 34 28.49 9.17 2.51
CA LYS A 34 29.89 9.16 2.96
C LYS A 34 30.58 7.88 2.49
N ARG A 35 31.89 7.99 2.21
CA ARG A 35 32.72 6.84 1.86
C ARG A 35 32.77 5.78 2.96
N LEU A 36 32.81 6.20 4.21
CA LEU A 36 32.95 5.35 5.38
C LEU A 36 32.08 5.88 6.51
N TYR A 37 31.38 4.98 7.18
CA TYR A 37 30.63 5.22 8.40
C TYR A 37 31.34 4.55 9.58
N THR A 38 31.41 5.24 10.70
CA THR A 38 32.15 4.87 11.91
C THR A 38 31.26 5.11 13.14
N PRO A 39 31.68 4.75 14.35
CA PRO A 39 30.98 5.15 15.57
C PRO A 39 30.75 6.65 15.72
N LEU A 40 31.49 7.50 14.99
CA LEU A 40 31.30 8.96 14.99
C LEU A 40 30.00 9.40 14.28
N ASP A 41 29.45 8.56 13.42
CA ASP A 41 28.27 8.84 12.61
C ASP A 41 26.96 8.48 13.33
N ILE A 42 27.04 7.87 14.49
CA ILE A 42 25.89 7.58 15.35
C ILE A 42 25.97 8.42 16.63
N ASP A 43 24.81 8.65 17.25
CA ASP A 43 24.70 9.43 18.49
C ASP A 43 25.66 8.89 19.55
N GLU A 44 26.42 9.79 20.20
CA GLU A 44 27.33 9.43 21.30
C GLU A 44 26.60 8.79 22.48
N LYS A 45 25.36 9.24 22.72
CA LYS A 45 24.46 8.70 23.76
C LYS A 45 23.49 7.68 23.17
N PHE A 46 23.99 6.81 22.27
CA PHE A 46 23.15 5.80 21.65
C PHE A 46 22.46 4.94 22.71
N ASP A 47 21.18 5.20 22.93
CA ASP A 47 20.34 4.43 23.86
C ASP A 47 19.74 3.22 23.13
N TYR A 48 20.26 2.04 23.45
CA TYR A 48 19.81 0.80 22.84
C TYR A 48 18.29 0.59 22.99
N ASN A 49 17.72 0.88 24.16
CA ASN A 49 16.30 0.62 24.41
C ASN A 49 15.38 1.59 23.64
N ASN A 50 15.77 2.85 23.52
CA ASN A 50 14.98 3.87 22.84
C ASN A 50 15.22 3.93 21.32
N LYS A 51 16.40 3.48 20.85
CA LYS A 51 16.74 3.47 19.42
C LYS A 51 16.43 2.14 18.73
N LEU A 52 16.82 1.02 19.35
CA LEU A 52 16.63 -0.33 18.82
C LEU A 52 15.52 -1.09 19.54
N GLY A 53 15.62 -1.22 20.84
CA GLY A 53 14.76 -2.06 21.66
C GLY A 53 14.91 -3.55 21.32
N PHE A 54 13.97 -4.36 21.81
CA PHE A 54 13.87 -5.76 21.48
C PHE A 54 12.74 -6.02 20.49
N PRO A 55 12.83 -7.05 19.62
CA PRO A 55 11.77 -7.41 18.69
C PRO A 55 10.42 -7.60 19.41
N GLY A 56 9.36 -7.04 18.85
CA GLY A 56 8.02 -7.09 19.45
C GLY A 56 7.77 -6.10 20.58
N GLN A 57 8.74 -5.25 20.93
CA GLN A 57 8.63 -4.23 21.97
C GLN A 57 8.90 -2.83 21.39
N TYR A 58 8.31 -1.82 22.04
CA TYR A 58 8.60 -0.42 21.73
C TYR A 58 10.12 -0.15 21.75
N PRO A 59 10.67 0.55 20.77
CA PRO A 59 10.03 1.28 19.66
C PRO A 59 9.84 0.48 18.37
N PHE A 60 9.91 -0.85 18.40
CA PHE A 60 9.72 -1.78 17.29
C PHE A 60 10.73 -1.66 16.14
N THR A 61 11.85 -0.98 16.32
CA THR A 61 12.86 -0.78 15.29
C THR A 61 13.31 -2.11 14.68
N ARG A 62 13.48 -3.14 15.53
CA ARG A 62 13.95 -4.48 15.16
C ARG A 62 12.84 -5.43 14.70
N GLY A 63 11.60 -4.97 14.61
CA GLY A 63 10.46 -5.75 14.17
C GLY A 63 9.31 -5.77 15.16
N VAL A 64 8.11 -6.08 14.66
CA VAL A 64 6.85 -5.99 15.43
C VAL A 64 6.48 -7.29 16.18
N GLN A 65 7.20 -8.38 15.96
CA GLN A 65 6.93 -9.66 16.60
C GLN A 65 8.17 -10.15 17.36
N PRO A 66 8.01 -10.82 18.53
CA PRO A 66 9.15 -11.24 19.36
C PRO A 66 10.10 -12.22 18.67
N THR A 67 9.58 -13.11 17.84
CA THR A 67 10.36 -14.15 17.16
C THR A 67 10.61 -13.88 15.68
N MET A 68 9.92 -12.88 15.11
CA MET A 68 9.97 -12.54 13.69
C MET A 68 9.94 -13.81 12.80
N TYR A 69 10.81 -13.92 11.81
CA TYR A 69 10.82 -15.05 10.87
C TYR A 69 11.24 -16.39 11.48
N ARG A 70 11.91 -16.40 12.63
CA ARG A 70 12.20 -17.64 13.35
C ARG A 70 10.94 -18.34 13.88
N GLY A 71 9.87 -17.57 14.15
CA GLY A 71 8.57 -18.13 14.53
C GLY A 71 7.66 -18.35 13.35
N ARG A 72 7.63 -17.38 12.42
CA ARG A 72 6.81 -17.45 11.21
C ARG A 72 7.39 -16.56 10.13
N LEU A 73 7.60 -17.13 8.95
CA LEU A 73 7.98 -16.39 7.76
C LEU A 73 6.92 -15.35 7.39
N TRP A 74 7.29 -14.35 6.59
CA TRP A 74 6.34 -13.41 6.02
C TRP A 74 5.31 -14.13 5.16
N THR A 75 4.11 -13.56 5.07
CA THR A 75 3.09 -14.10 4.18
C THR A 75 3.46 -13.75 2.74
N MET A 76 3.68 -14.77 1.93
CA MET A 76 3.88 -14.62 0.48
C MET A 76 2.51 -14.50 -0.17
N ARG A 77 2.26 -13.38 -0.86
CA ARG A 77 0.97 -13.10 -1.50
C ARG A 77 1.12 -13.15 -3.02
N ALA A 78 0.12 -13.75 -3.67
CA ALA A 78 -0.16 -13.56 -5.08
C ALA A 78 -1.38 -12.63 -5.21
N TYR A 79 -1.29 -11.66 -6.09
CA TYR A 79 -2.39 -10.77 -6.44
C TYR A 79 -3.27 -11.48 -7.47
N ALA A 80 -4.58 -11.50 -7.27
CA ALA A 80 -5.51 -12.15 -8.19
C ALA A 80 -6.82 -11.39 -8.25
N GLY A 81 -7.37 -11.28 -9.44
CA GLY A 81 -8.62 -10.63 -9.79
C GLY A 81 -8.53 -10.23 -11.25
N PHE A 82 -9.36 -10.82 -12.10
CA PHE A 82 -9.40 -10.50 -13.53
C PHE A 82 -10.76 -10.91 -14.11
N ALA A 83 -11.14 -10.28 -15.18
CA ALA A 83 -12.31 -10.60 -15.97
C ALA A 83 -13.62 -10.61 -15.14
N THR A 84 -14.32 -11.71 -15.10
CA THR A 84 -15.62 -11.86 -14.42
C THR A 84 -15.48 -12.39 -12.99
N ALA A 85 -16.57 -12.24 -12.19
CA ALA A 85 -16.64 -12.78 -10.85
C ALA A 85 -16.51 -14.33 -10.84
N GLU A 86 -17.05 -15.03 -11.84
CA GLU A 86 -16.93 -16.49 -11.97
C GLU A 86 -15.50 -16.95 -12.22
N GLU A 87 -14.80 -16.31 -13.16
CA GLU A 87 -13.43 -16.66 -13.50
C GLU A 87 -12.50 -16.39 -12.31
N THR A 88 -12.69 -15.26 -11.62
CA THR A 88 -11.98 -14.95 -10.38
C THR A 88 -12.31 -15.94 -9.26
N ASN A 89 -13.57 -16.36 -9.09
CA ASN A 89 -13.98 -17.38 -8.13
C ASN A 89 -13.28 -18.73 -8.40
N ALA A 90 -13.27 -19.17 -9.65
CA ALA A 90 -12.57 -20.40 -10.04
C ALA A 90 -11.07 -20.33 -9.69
N ARG A 91 -10.43 -19.18 -9.96
CA ARG A 91 -9.03 -18.94 -9.58
C ARG A 91 -8.81 -18.97 -8.07
N TYR A 92 -9.71 -18.37 -7.29
CA TYR A 92 -9.63 -18.41 -5.82
C TYR A 92 -9.77 -19.82 -5.27
N LYS A 93 -10.69 -20.61 -5.77
CA LYS A 93 -10.86 -22.02 -5.36
C LYS A 93 -9.59 -22.82 -5.66
N TYR A 94 -8.99 -22.63 -6.83
CA TYR A 94 -7.71 -23.25 -7.18
C TYR A 94 -6.59 -22.86 -6.21
N LEU A 95 -6.43 -21.56 -5.91
CA LEU A 95 -5.40 -21.07 -5.00
C LEU A 95 -5.58 -21.57 -3.56
N LEU A 96 -6.84 -21.66 -3.09
CA LEU A 96 -7.14 -22.23 -1.76
C LEU A 96 -6.82 -23.73 -1.71
N GLN A 97 -7.11 -24.49 -2.77
CA GLN A 97 -6.73 -25.91 -2.89
C GLN A 97 -5.21 -26.11 -2.94
N ALA A 98 -4.48 -25.14 -3.52
CA ALA A 98 -3.02 -25.11 -3.54
C ALA A 98 -2.39 -24.69 -2.19
N GLY A 99 -3.19 -24.52 -1.13
CA GLY A 99 -2.74 -24.21 0.23
C GLY A 99 -2.66 -22.72 0.57
N GLN A 100 -3.19 -21.84 -0.26
CA GLN A 100 -3.29 -20.42 0.07
C GLN A 100 -4.35 -20.20 1.17
N THR A 101 -4.06 -19.30 2.13
CA THR A 101 -4.94 -19.05 3.29
C THR A 101 -5.61 -17.67 3.28
N GLY A 102 -5.32 -16.85 2.29
CA GLY A 102 -5.88 -15.50 2.15
C GLY A 102 -6.05 -15.13 0.69
N LEU A 103 -7.10 -14.38 0.41
CA LEU A 103 -7.46 -13.91 -0.92
C LEU A 103 -7.13 -12.42 -1.04
N SER A 104 -6.75 -11.97 -2.23
CA SER A 104 -6.56 -10.56 -2.55
C SER A 104 -7.36 -10.23 -3.80
N VAL A 105 -8.33 -9.31 -3.66
CA VAL A 105 -9.26 -8.93 -4.72
C VAL A 105 -8.79 -7.65 -5.38
N ALA A 106 -8.47 -7.72 -6.67
CA ALA A 106 -8.31 -6.55 -7.53
C ALA A 106 -9.62 -6.24 -8.21
N MET A 107 -10.08 -4.99 -8.11
CA MET A 107 -11.27 -4.49 -8.79
C MET A 107 -10.87 -3.79 -10.09
N ASP A 108 -11.73 -3.83 -11.10
CA ASP A 108 -11.53 -3.07 -12.33
C ASP A 108 -11.69 -1.56 -12.13
N LEU A 109 -11.33 -0.77 -13.13
CA LEU A 109 -11.37 0.69 -13.02
C LEU A 109 -12.78 1.25 -12.82
N PRO A 110 -13.83 0.80 -13.54
CA PRO A 110 -15.20 1.24 -13.28
C PRO A 110 -15.62 1.03 -11.82
N THR A 111 -15.40 -0.16 -11.28
CA THR A 111 -15.67 -0.46 -9.87
C THR A 111 -14.91 0.49 -8.95
N GLN A 112 -13.64 0.79 -9.22
CA GLN A 112 -12.81 1.66 -8.38
C GLN A 112 -13.30 3.11 -8.34
N ILE A 113 -13.93 3.60 -9.39
CA ILE A 113 -14.48 4.96 -9.47
C ILE A 113 -16.00 5.01 -9.27
N GLY A 114 -16.62 3.91 -8.81
CA GLY A 114 -18.04 3.83 -8.45
C GLY A 114 -18.98 3.99 -9.64
N LEU A 115 -18.67 3.32 -10.74
CA LEU A 115 -19.49 3.23 -11.95
C LEU A 115 -19.91 1.78 -12.19
N ASP A 116 -21.09 1.59 -12.74
CA ASP A 116 -21.52 0.29 -13.25
C ASP A 116 -20.88 -0.02 -14.61
N SER A 117 -20.79 -1.28 -14.97
CA SER A 117 -20.19 -1.73 -16.22
C SER A 117 -20.93 -1.23 -17.47
N ASP A 118 -22.23 -0.91 -17.36
CA ASP A 118 -23.05 -0.35 -18.44
C ASP A 118 -22.95 1.18 -18.56
N ALA A 119 -22.18 1.84 -17.71
CA ALA A 119 -21.97 3.29 -17.78
C ALA A 119 -21.09 3.66 -19.01
N PRO A 120 -21.37 4.78 -19.71
CA PRO A 120 -20.57 5.16 -20.89
C PRO A 120 -19.08 5.33 -20.63
N LEU A 121 -18.68 5.79 -19.43
CA LEU A 121 -17.27 5.95 -19.04
C LEU A 121 -16.58 4.62 -18.69
N SER A 122 -17.31 3.53 -18.61
CA SER A 122 -16.77 2.19 -18.33
C SER A 122 -16.32 1.46 -19.59
N GLU A 123 -16.63 2.00 -20.79
CA GLU A 123 -16.28 1.38 -22.06
C GLU A 123 -14.77 1.13 -22.19
N GLY A 124 -14.41 -0.11 -22.52
CA GLY A 124 -13.03 -0.54 -22.70
C GLY A 124 -12.24 -0.81 -21.43
N GLU A 125 -12.82 -0.62 -20.22
CA GLU A 125 -12.13 -0.83 -18.94
C GLU A 125 -12.76 -1.96 -18.07
N VAL A 126 -13.95 -2.47 -18.44
CA VAL A 126 -14.65 -3.50 -17.69
C VAL A 126 -13.85 -4.81 -17.66
N GLY A 127 -13.53 -5.30 -16.48
CA GLY A 127 -12.82 -6.56 -16.26
C GLY A 127 -11.35 -6.59 -16.70
N LYS A 128 -10.76 -5.46 -17.12
CA LYS A 128 -9.43 -5.39 -17.76
C LYS A 128 -8.28 -5.50 -16.75
N VAL A 129 -8.32 -4.76 -15.65
CA VAL A 129 -7.25 -4.70 -14.64
C VAL A 129 -7.68 -5.27 -13.28
N GLY A 130 -8.83 -5.88 -13.22
CA GLY A 130 -9.44 -6.45 -12.04
C GLY A 130 -10.81 -7.00 -12.36
N VAL A 131 -11.51 -7.51 -11.35
CA VAL A 131 -12.87 -8.05 -11.46
C VAL A 131 -13.91 -6.93 -11.42
N ALA A 132 -14.87 -6.96 -12.33
CA ALA A 132 -16.03 -6.06 -12.32
C ALA A 132 -17.03 -6.47 -11.22
N ILE A 133 -17.42 -5.52 -10.37
CA ILE A 133 -18.41 -5.70 -9.30
C ILE A 133 -19.43 -4.56 -9.37
N ASP A 134 -20.56 -4.82 -9.97
CA ASP A 134 -21.63 -3.84 -10.12
C ASP A 134 -22.65 -3.92 -8.98
N SER A 135 -22.82 -5.09 -8.38
CA SER A 135 -23.86 -5.32 -7.38
C SER A 135 -23.51 -6.44 -6.41
N LEU A 136 -24.41 -6.65 -5.42
CA LEU A 136 -24.32 -7.79 -4.51
C LEU A 136 -24.30 -9.12 -5.26
N ALA A 137 -24.97 -9.25 -6.42
CA ALA A 137 -24.99 -10.49 -7.20
C ALA A 137 -23.60 -10.89 -7.70
N ASP A 138 -22.77 -9.93 -8.13
CA ASP A 138 -21.38 -10.18 -8.53
C ASP A 138 -20.52 -10.58 -7.33
N MET A 139 -20.71 -9.92 -6.18
CA MET A 139 -20.00 -10.27 -4.96
C MET A 139 -20.38 -11.66 -4.44
N GLU A 140 -21.63 -12.07 -4.55
CA GLU A 140 -22.11 -13.43 -4.26
C GLU A 140 -21.41 -14.46 -5.16
N LYS A 141 -21.34 -14.16 -6.46
CA LYS A 141 -20.65 -15.01 -7.43
C LYS A 141 -19.16 -15.14 -7.13
N LEU A 142 -18.52 -14.02 -6.82
CA LEU A 142 -17.09 -13.95 -6.49
C LEU A 142 -16.73 -14.87 -5.31
N PHE A 143 -17.61 -14.96 -4.30
CA PHE A 143 -17.37 -15.76 -3.09
C PHE A 143 -18.21 -17.03 -3.00
N GLU A 144 -18.86 -17.45 -4.09
CA GLU A 144 -19.66 -18.67 -4.14
C GLU A 144 -18.83 -19.91 -3.76
N GLY A 145 -19.25 -20.62 -2.70
CA GLY A 145 -18.56 -21.82 -2.20
C GLY A 145 -17.22 -21.56 -1.51
N ILE A 146 -16.89 -20.31 -1.19
CA ILE A 146 -15.71 -19.94 -0.40
C ILE A 146 -16.14 -19.61 1.03
N PRO A 147 -15.65 -20.33 2.06
CA PRO A 147 -16.09 -20.13 3.45
C PRO A 147 -15.45 -18.88 4.04
N LEU A 148 -16.21 -17.79 4.17
CA LEU A 148 -15.71 -16.48 4.62
C LEU A 148 -15.27 -16.44 6.09
N ASP A 149 -15.68 -17.40 6.92
CA ASP A 149 -15.21 -17.59 8.29
C ASP A 149 -13.79 -18.18 8.37
N LYS A 150 -13.32 -18.85 7.32
CA LYS A 150 -12.03 -19.54 7.28
C LYS A 150 -10.95 -18.79 6.51
N VAL A 151 -11.33 -18.00 5.52
CA VAL A 151 -10.41 -17.24 4.68
C VAL A 151 -10.21 -15.82 5.22
N SER A 152 -9.08 -15.19 4.87
CA SER A 152 -8.85 -13.75 5.07
C SER A 152 -8.89 -13.08 3.71
N THR A 153 -9.78 -12.11 3.52
CA THR A 153 -9.94 -11.40 2.25
C THR A 153 -9.37 -10.01 2.33
N SER A 154 -8.52 -9.65 1.36
CA SER A 154 -8.02 -8.29 1.19
C SER A 154 -8.65 -7.67 -0.05
N MET A 155 -9.21 -6.47 0.06
CA MET A 155 -9.82 -5.73 -1.06
C MET A 155 -9.06 -4.44 -1.32
N THR A 156 -8.50 -4.30 -2.53
CA THR A 156 -7.77 -3.10 -2.96
C THR A 156 -8.74 -2.10 -3.56
N ILE A 157 -9.48 -1.42 -2.70
CA ILE A 157 -10.54 -0.48 -3.08
C ILE A 157 -10.55 0.74 -2.14
N ASN A 158 -10.80 1.93 -2.65
CA ASN A 158 -10.70 3.20 -1.92
C ASN A 158 -11.97 4.07 -2.05
N GLY A 159 -12.25 4.67 -3.19
CA GLY A 159 -13.41 5.53 -3.35
C GLY A 159 -14.73 4.92 -2.85
N PRO A 160 -15.17 3.79 -3.40
CA PRO A 160 -16.37 3.10 -2.97
C PRO A 160 -16.12 2.01 -1.92
N ALA A 161 -15.04 2.08 -1.15
CA ALA A 161 -14.65 1.03 -0.19
C ALA A 161 -15.78 0.64 0.78
N ALA A 162 -16.51 1.62 1.30
CA ALA A 162 -17.62 1.37 2.21
C ALA A 162 -18.74 0.54 1.55
N VAL A 163 -19.01 0.77 0.26
CA VAL A 163 -20.03 0.02 -0.50
C VAL A 163 -19.60 -1.44 -0.72
N LEU A 164 -18.33 -1.65 -1.14
CA LEU A 164 -17.81 -3.02 -1.34
C LEU A 164 -17.72 -3.80 -0.02
N LEU A 165 -17.40 -3.13 1.09
CA LEU A 165 -17.46 -3.74 2.42
C LEU A 165 -18.89 -4.12 2.80
N ALA A 166 -19.88 -3.25 2.52
CA ALA A 166 -21.28 -3.55 2.75
C ALA A 166 -21.75 -4.79 1.95
N MET A 167 -21.35 -4.89 0.67
CA MET A 167 -21.62 -6.09 -0.13
C MET A 167 -20.97 -7.35 0.47
N TYR A 168 -19.72 -7.27 0.91
CA TYR A 168 -19.02 -8.39 1.54
C TYR A 168 -19.68 -8.87 2.83
N VAL A 169 -20.13 -7.93 3.67
CA VAL A 169 -20.91 -8.25 4.90
C VAL A 169 -22.23 -8.91 4.53
N ALA A 170 -22.94 -8.40 3.51
CA ALA A 170 -24.21 -9.00 3.06
C ALA A 170 -24.03 -10.42 2.51
N VAL A 171 -22.95 -10.70 1.78
CA VAL A 171 -22.59 -12.07 1.33
C VAL A 171 -22.34 -12.99 2.53
N ALA A 172 -21.59 -12.53 3.52
CA ALA A 172 -21.29 -13.29 4.73
C ALA A 172 -22.57 -13.66 5.49
N GLU A 173 -23.50 -12.72 5.65
CA GLU A 173 -24.81 -12.98 6.27
C GLU A 173 -25.59 -14.06 5.50
N LYS A 174 -25.61 -14.00 4.16
CA LYS A 174 -26.27 -15.04 3.32
C LYS A 174 -25.61 -16.41 3.44
N GLN A 175 -24.30 -16.45 3.69
CA GLN A 175 -23.58 -17.70 3.99
C GLN A 175 -23.79 -18.20 5.43
N GLY A 176 -24.51 -17.46 6.29
CA GLY A 176 -24.68 -17.77 7.70
C GLY A 176 -23.44 -17.53 8.54
N VAL A 177 -22.47 -16.77 8.03
CA VAL A 177 -21.24 -16.40 8.75
C VAL A 177 -21.52 -15.19 9.64
N LYS A 178 -21.19 -15.32 10.92
CA LYS A 178 -21.37 -14.22 11.88
C LYS A 178 -20.34 -13.11 11.60
N PRO A 179 -20.74 -11.83 11.68
CA PRO A 179 -19.84 -10.70 11.41
C PRO A 179 -18.53 -10.75 12.20
N GLU A 180 -18.54 -11.17 13.48
CA GLU A 180 -17.35 -11.24 14.33
C GLU A 180 -16.33 -12.32 13.86
N GLN A 181 -16.71 -13.19 12.96
CA GLN A 181 -15.84 -14.22 12.38
C GLN A 181 -15.05 -13.69 11.17
N LEU A 182 -15.55 -12.62 10.52
CA LEU A 182 -14.95 -12.06 9.32
C LEU A 182 -13.54 -11.53 9.60
N LYS A 183 -12.61 -11.94 8.75
CA LYS A 183 -11.19 -11.54 8.79
C LYS A 183 -10.79 -11.02 7.44
N GLY A 184 -10.15 -9.87 7.42
CA GLY A 184 -9.70 -9.30 6.17
C GLY A 184 -9.17 -7.90 6.32
N THR A 185 -9.04 -7.25 5.20
CA THR A 185 -8.55 -5.88 5.09
C THR A 185 -9.26 -5.20 3.92
N ILE A 186 -9.73 -4.00 4.13
CA ILE A 186 -10.10 -3.10 3.04
C ILE A 186 -9.09 -1.97 2.97
N GLN A 187 -8.62 -1.61 1.76
CA GLN A 187 -7.57 -0.57 1.64
C GLN A 187 -8.07 0.76 2.17
N ASN A 188 -9.19 1.28 1.68
CA ASN A 188 -9.92 2.42 2.27
C ASN A 188 -9.06 3.67 2.54
N ASP A 189 -7.98 3.84 1.80
CA ASP A 189 -7.07 4.99 1.90
C ASP A 189 -7.35 5.97 0.77
N ILE A 190 -8.26 6.91 1.02
CA ILE A 190 -8.70 7.84 -0.01
C ILE A 190 -7.71 9.00 -0.23
N LEU A 191 -6.97 9.43 0.80
CA LEU A 191 -6.09 10.60 0.67
C LEU A 191 -4.94 10.34 -0.33
N LYS A 192 -4.43 9.10 -0.41
CA LYS A 192 -3.43 8.76 -1.41
C LYS A 192 -3.95 8.84 -2.86
N GLU A 193 -5.25 8.69 -3.05
CA GLU A 193 -5.86 8.82 -4.38
C GLU A 193 -5.73 10.25 -4.92
N TYR A 194 -5.88 11.25 -4.05
CA TYR A 194 -5.68 12.65 -4.43
C TYR A 194 -4.21 13.02 -4.64
N ILE A 195 -3.29 12.29 -4.02
CA ILE A 195 -1.84 12.54 -4.13
C ILE A 195 -1.25 11.86 -5.37
N ALA A 196 -1.59 10.59 -5.61
CA ALA A 196 -0.78 9.74 -6.48
C ALA A 196 -1.56 8.88 -7.48
N ARG A 197 -2.73 8.30 -7.10
CA ARG A 197 -3.33 7.24 -7.91
C ARG A 197 -4.50 7.70 -8.79
N GLY A 198 -5.33 8.65 -8.33
CA GLY A 198 -6.36 9.28 -9.13
C GLY A 198 -7.73 8.57 -9.17
N THR A 199 -7.94 7.47 -8.43
CA THR A 199 -9.25 6.78 -8.38
C THR A 199 -10.13 7.28 -7.24
N TYR A 200 -10.39 8.57 -7.20
CA TYR A 200 -11.29 9.23 -6.26
C TYR A 200 -12.67 9.43 -6.87
N ILE A 201 -13.69 9.68 -6.04
CA ILE A 201 -15.06 9.99 -6.44
C ILE A 201 -15.48 11.33 -5.83
N PHE A 202 -15.53 11.42 -4.51
CA PHE A 202 -16.01 12.56 -3.75
C PHE A 202 -14.86 13.48 -3.33
N PRO A 203 -15.15 14.74 -2.94
CA PRO A 203 -14.16 15.62 -2.33
C PRO A 203 -13.54 15.04 -1.05
N PRO A 204 -12.34 15.51 -0.63
CA PRO A 204 -11.62 14.91 0.51
C PRO A 204 -12.46 14.86 1.80
N ARG A 205 -13.17 15.90 2.15
CA ARG A 205 -13.91 15.98 3.43
C ARG A 205 -15.07 14.98 3.53
N PRO A 206 -16.00 14.85 2.56
CA PRO A 206 -16.99 13.78 2.56
C PRO A 206 -16.39 12.38 2.53
N SER A 207 -15.29 12.19 1.80
CA SER A 207 -14.58 10.92 1.76
C SER A 207 -14.04 10.52 3.15
N MET A 208 -13.54 11.48 3.93
CA MET A 208 -13.09 11.24 5.31
C MET A 208 -14.24 10.76 6.22
N ARG A 209 -15.48 11.24 5.99
CA ARG A 209 -16.66 10.75 6.72
C ARG A 209 -16.90 9.27 6.45
N LEU A 210 -16.88 8.83 5.18
CA LEU A 210 -17.06 7.41 4.85
C LEU A 210 -16.03 6.52 5.53
N ILE A 211 -14.79 6.99 5.68
CA ILE A 211 -13.73 6.28 6.39
C ILE A 211 -14.03 6.17 7.89
N THR A 212 -14.41 7.28 8.54
CA THR A 212 -14.73 7.26 9.98
C THR A 212 -15.96 6.42 10.28
N ASP A 213 -16.96 6.43 9.40
CA ASP A 213 -18.14 5.58 9.48
C ASP A 213 -17.77 4.09 9.38
N THR A 214 -16.87 3.75 8.45
CA THR A 214 -16.33 2.40 8.31
C THR A 214 -15.56 1.97 9.57
N PHE A 215 -14.74 2.85 10.15
CA PHE A 215 -14.00 2.54 11.38
C PHE A 215 -14.95 2.24 12.55
N ALA A 216 -15.93 3.10 12.76
CA ALA A 216 -16.93 2.93 13.82
C ALA A 216 -17.74 1.64 13.63
N TYR A 217 -18.18 1.34 12.42
CA TYR A 217 -18.91 0.11 12.12
C TYR A 217 -18.06 -1.13 12.36
N CYS A 218 -16.83 -1.15 11.86
CA CYS A 218 -15.95 -2.31 11.98
C CYS A 218 -15.58 -2.61 13.43
N SER A 219 -15.24 -1.59 14.23
CA SER A 219 -14.88 -1.79 15.63
C SER A 219 -16.01 -2.44 16.45
N GLN A 220 -17.25 -2.15 16.11
CA GLN A 220 -18.43 -2.67 16.81
C GLN A 220 -18.92 -4.01 16.26
N ASN A 221 -18.88 -4.24 14.94
CA ASN A 221 -19.55 -5.35 14.29
C ASN A 221 -18.60 -6.42 13.73
N ILE A 222 -17.43 -6.01 13.24
CA ILE A 222 -16.45 -6.92 12.62
C ILE A 222 -15.02 -6.69 13.19
N PRO A 223 -14.80 -6.92 14.49
CA PRO A 223 -13.60 -6.49 15.22
C PRO A 223 -12.28 -7.11 14.76
N LYS A 224 -12.32 -8.15 13.92
CA LYS A 224 -11.12 -8.79 13.34
C LYS A 224 -10.75 -8.23 11.98
N TRP A 225 -11.51 -7.23 11.48
CA TRP A 225 -11.27 -6.60 10.20
C TRP A 225 -10.25 -5.47 10.32
N ASN A 226 -9.29 -5.42 9.40
CA ASN A 226 -8.41 -4.25 9.27
C ASN A 226 -9.15 -3.20 8.46
N THR A 227 -9.46 -2.09 9.10
CA THR A 227 -10.35 -1.05 8.57
C THR A 227 -9.72 -0.18 7.51
N ILE A 228 -8.37 -0.15 7.47
CA ILE A 228 -7.59 0.60 6.51
C ILE A 228 -6.23 -0.06 6.27
N SER A 229 -5.74 0.05 5.05
CA SER A 229 -4.36 -0.22 4.69
C SER A 229 -3.76 1.02 4.03
N VAL A 230 -3.01 1.81 4.80
CA VAL A 230 -2.46 3.09 4.34
C VAL A 230 -1.44 2.87 3.23
N GLY A 231 -1.65 3.53 2.10
CA GLY A 231 -1.00 3.25 0.83
C GLY A 231 0.24 4.09 0.55
N ALA A 232 1.34 3.90 1.28
CA ALA A 232 2.63 4.50 0.98
C ALA A 232 3.18 4.06 -0.39
N TYR A 233 2.95 2.80 -0.78
CA TYR A 233 3.34 2.21 -2.06
C TYR A 233 3.02 3.11 -3.27
N HIS A 234 1.77 3.56 -3.39
CA HIS A 234 1.33 4.36 -4.54
C HIS A 234 2.05 5.71 -4.62
N ILE A 235 2.31 6.33 -3.47
CA ILE A 235 3.06 7.59 -3.35
C ILE A 235 4.50 7.39 -3.87
N ARG A 236 5.13 6.28 -3.48
CA ARG A 236 6.48 5.94 -3.93
C ARG A 236 6.55 5.64 -5.42
N GLU A 237 5.61 4.84 -5.94
CA GLU A 237 5.51 4.48 -7.36
C GLU A 237 5.22 5.70 -8.26
N ALA A 238 4.57 6.73 -7.73
CA ALA A 238 4.35 8.00 -8.42
C ALA A 238 5.58 8.95 -8.36
N GLY A 239 6.68 8.52 -7.75
CA GLY A 239 7.98 9.21 -7.80
C GLY A 239 8.45 9.88 -6.51
N ALA A 240 7.81 9.62 -5.37
CA ALA A 240 8.29 10.11 -4.08
C ALA A 240 9.62 9.46 -3.67
N SER A 241 10.41 10.16 -2.84
CA SER A 241 11.59 9.59 -2.18
C SER A 241 11.20 8.65 -1.04
N GLU A 242 12.17 7.90 -0.48
CA GLU A 242 11.99 7.05 0.70
C GLU A 242 11.44 7.83 1.91
N VAL A 243 11.92 9.06 2.09
CA VAL A 243 11.51 9.96 3.19
C VAL A 243 10.09 10.49 2.96
N GLN A 244 9.77 10.92 1.73
CA GLN A 244 8.44 11.39 1.35
C GLN A 244 7.41 10.26 1.43
N GLU A 245 7.77 9.02 1.07
CA GLU A 245 6.93 7.83 1.22
C GLU A 245 6.48 7.65 2.67
N ILE A 246 7.40 7.72 3.64
CA ILE A 246 7.08 7.65 5.07
C ILE A 246 6.21 8.84 5.48
N ALA A 247 6.67 10.06 5.19
CA ALA A 247 6.07 11.29 5.71
C ALA A 247 4.64 11.50 5.23
N PHE A 248 4.38 11.32 3.93
CA PHE A 248 3.06 11.55 3.34
C PHE A 248 2.06 10.47 3.76
N ALA A 249 2.50 9.21 3.80
CA ALA A 249 1.65 8.13 4.30
C ALA A 249 1.30 8.32 5.79
N PHE A 250 2.26 8.76 6.61
CA PHE A 250 2.00 9.02 8.03
C PHE A 250 1.08 10.23 8.23
N ALA A 251 1.28 11.31 7.47
CA ALA A 251 0.39 12.46 7.51
C ALA A 251 -1.06 12.07 7.14
N ASN A 252 -1.24 11.22 6.12
CA ASN A 252 -2.55 10.68 5.76
C ASN A 252 -3.16 9.86 6.91
N ALA A 253 -2.39 8.94 7.50
CA ALA A 253 -2.84 8.13 8.63
C ALA A 253 -3.22 8.99 9.84
N MET A 254 -2.44 10.02 10.13
CA MET A 254 -2.73 10.97 11.21
C MET A 254 -4.04 11.72 10.94
N ALA A 255 -4.33 12.13 9.71
CA ALA A 255 -5.60 12.74 9.36
C ALA A 255 -6.79 11.80 9.59
N TYR A 256 -6.64 10.50 9.29
CA TYR A 256 -7.68 9.50 9.57
C TYR A 256 -7.88 9.30 11.08
N ILE A 257 -6.79 9.25 11.86
CA ILE A 257 -6.85 9.12 13.32
C ILE A 257 -7.51 10.36 13.94
N ASP A 258 -7.11 11.56 13.53
CA ASP A 258 -7.68 12.82 14.00
C ASP A 258 -9.18 12.90 13.71
N ALA A 259 -9.61 12.47 12.51
CA ALA A 259 -11.02 12.43 12.14
C ALA A 259 -11.81 11.40 12.97
N ALA A 260 -11.26 10.22 13.24
CA ALA A 260 -11.89 9.18 14.06
C ALA A 260 -12.02 9.63 15.54
N ILE A 261 -10.99 10.25 16.09
CA ILE A 261 -11.02 10.81 17.46
C ILE A 261 -12.06 11.93 17.54
N LYS A 262 -12.11 12.83 16.56
CA LYS A 262 -13.11 13.89 16.49
C LYS A 262 -14.53 13.35 16.41
N ALA A 263 -14.72 12.19 15.79
CA ALA A 263 -16.00 11.46 15.76
C ALA A 263 -16.28 10.68 17.05
N GLY A 264 -15.49 10.85 18.12
CA GLY A 264 -15.71 10.27 19.45
C GLY A 264 -15.13 8.86 19.63
N GLN A 265 -14.32 8.35 18.69
CA GLN A 265 -13.71 7.03 18.82
C GLN A 265 -12.42 7.10 19.65
N LYS A 266 -12.13 6.03 20.41
CA LYS A 266 -10.87 5.91 21.15
C LYS A 266 -9.79 5.29 20.27
N VAL A 267 -8.58 5.85 20.31
CA VAL A 267 -7.46 5.41 19.48
C VAL A 267 -7.14 3.91 19.67
N ASP A 268 -7.18 3.42 20.88
CA ASP A 268 -6.88 2.01 21.20
C ASP A 268 -7.93 1.02 20.68
N ASP A 269 -9.14 1.48 20.32
CA ASP A 269 -10.21 0.63 19.80
C ASP A 269 -10.04 0.38 18.28
N PHE A 270 -9.65 1.39 17.48
CA PHE A 270 -9.56 1.28 16.03
C PHE A 270 -8.12 1.18 15.50
N ALA A 271 -7.13 1.82 16.12
CA ALA A 271 -5.76 1.85 15.60
C ALA A 271 -5.09 0.46 15.50
N PRO A 272 -5.42 -0.54 16.36
CA PRO A 272 -4.97 -1.92 16.11
C PRO A 272 -5.39 -2.50 14.76
N GLY A 273 -6.42 -1.94 14.10
CA GLY A 273 -6.89 -2.29 12.77
C GLY A 273 -6.14 -1.62 11.61
N ILE A 274 -5.26 -0.65 11.89
CA ILE A 274 -4.46 0.03 10.85
C ILE A 274 -3.37 -0.90 10.34
N SER A 275 -3.28 -1.04 9.04
CA SER A 275 -2.20 -1.76 8.34
C SER A 275 -1.61 -0.86 7.25
N TRP A 276 -0.51 -1.30 6.64
CA TRP A 276 0.27 -0.48 5.74
C TRP A 276 0.70 -1.26 4.51
N ILE A 277 0.78 -0.57 3.37
CA ILE A 277 1.44 -1.09 2.18
C ILE A 277 2.55 -0.12 1.77
N PHE A 278 3.78 -0.60 1.70
CA PHE A 278 4.99 0.14 1.34
C PHE A 278 5.65 -0.48 0.11
N THR A 279 6.55 0.28 -0.49
CA THR A 279 7.40 -0.16 -1.61
C THR A 279 8.72 -0.73 -1.11
N ALA A 280 9.33 -1.64 -1.87
CA ALA A 280 10.75 -1.93 -1.81
C ALA A 280 11.40 -1.53 -3.14
N GLY A 281 12.23 -0.50 -3.11
CA GLY A 281 12.94 0.03 -4.28
C GLY A 281 14.33 -0.60 -4.48
N LEU A 282 15.15 0.04 -5.32
CA LEU A 282 16.46 -0.49 -5.70
C LEU A 282 17.60 -0.10 -4.75
N ASN A 283 17.43 0.92 -3.91
CA ASN A 283 18.49 1.37 -3.01
C ASN A 283 18.51 0.51 -1.74
N PHE A 284 19.24 -0.59 -1.80
CA PHE A 284 19.21 -1.70 -0.86
C PHE A 284 19.27 -1.30 0.63
N PHE A 285 20.27 -0.50 1.01
CA PHE A 285 20.44 -0.10 2.41
C PHE A 285 19.45 0.99 2.83
N SER A 286 19.09 1.88 1.92
CA SER A 286 18.06 2.89 2.17
C SER A 286 16.70 2.23 2.44
N GLU A 287 16.34 1.19 1.70
CA GLU A 287 15.11 0.45 1.94
C GLU A 287 15.09 -0.21 3.33
N ILE A 288 16.20 -0.82 3.75
CA ILE A 288 16.32 -1.40 5.10
C ILE A 288 16.14 -0.31 6.17
N ALA A 289 16.85 0.81 6.03
CA ALA A 289 16.79 1.93 6.98
C ALA A 289 15.40 2.58 7.01
N LYS A 290 14.73 2.70 5.86
CA LYS A 290 13.38 3.22 5.71
C LYS A 290 12.38 2.50 6.61
N PHE A 291 12.32 1.18 6.53
CA PHE A 291 11.37 0.40 7.34
C PHE A 291 11.69 0.46 8.84
N ARG A 292 12.97 0.52 9.20
CA ARG A 292 13.41 0.68 10.58
C ARG A 292 12.98 2.05 11.12
N ALA A 293 13.24 3.12 10.37
CA ALA A 293 12.84 4.49 10.69
C ALA A 293 11.31 4.62 10.78
N ALA A 294 10.59 4.06 9.82
CA ALA A 294 9.13 4.10 9.79
C ALA A 294 8.51 3.43 11.03
N ARG A 295 8.98 2.24 11.44
CA ARG A 295 8.46 1.58 12.66
C ARG A 295 8.69 2.42 13.90
N ARG A 296 9.90 2.95 14.08
CA ARG A 296 10.28 3.75 15.25
C ARG A 296 9.50 5.06 15.31
N LEU A 297 9.42 5.76 14.20
CA LEU A 297 8.69 7.02 14.09
C LEU A 297 7.19 6.83 14.35
N TRP A 298 6.58 5.80 13.75
CA TRP A 298 5.17 5.50 13.97
C TRP A 298 4.87 5.17 15.43
N ALA A 299 5.67 4.30 16.04
CA ALA A 299 5.50 3.96 17.46
C ALA A 299 5.56 5.19 18.37
N ARG A 300 6.51 6.11 18.07
CA ARG A 300 6.65 7.38 18.78
C ARG A 300 5.43 8.27 18.59
N ILE A 301 4.96 8.46 17.36
CA ILE A 301 3.76 9.27 17.06
C ILE A 301 2.54 8.71 17.81
N MET A 302 2.30 7.42 17.73
CA MET A 302 1.14 6.79 18.37
C MET A 302 1.19 6.92 19.90
N LYS A 303 2.36 6.77 20.49
CA LYS A 303 2.54 6.88 21.94
C LYS A 303 2.49 8.34 22.43
N GLU A 304 3.25 9.23 21.79
CA GLU A 304 3.47 10.59 22.28
C GLU A 304 2.36 11.57 21.86
N ARG A 305 1.89 11.48 20.61
CA ARG A 305 0.85 12.38 20.08
C ARG A 305 -0.56 11.89 20.41
N TYR A 306 -0.81 10.59 20.28
CA TYR A 306 -2.15 10.02 20.41
C TYR A 306 -2.40 9.30 21.72
N GLY A 307 -1.39 9.12 22.56
CA GLY A 307 -1.51 8.46 23.87
C GLY A 307 -1.93 6.99 23.77
N ALA A 308 -1.67 6.32 22.64
CA ALA A 308 -2.00 4.92 22.47
C ALA A 308 -1.28 4.05 23.50
N THR A 309 -2.03 3.24 24.24
CA THR A 309 -1.51 2.38 25.31
C THR A 309 -1.39 0.92 24.89
N VAL A 310 -2.20 0.50 23.92
CA VAL A 310 -2.18 -0.86 23.38
C VAL A 310 -0.98 -1.03 22.45
N PRO A 311 -0.05 -1.98 22.70
CA PRO A 311 1.13 -2.18 21.85
C PRO A 311 0.79 -2.36 20.37
N LYS A 312 -0.30 -3.07 20.05
CA LYS A 312 -0.74 -3.31 18.68
C LYS A 312 -1.11 -2.03 17.92
N ALA A 313 -1.58 -0.99 18.62
CA ALA A 313 -1.88 0.33 18.06
C ALA A 313 -0.59 1.10 17.67
N GLN A 314 0.53 0.81 18.37
CA GLN A 314 1.84 1.43 18.11
C GLN A 314 2.66 0.71 17.03
N MET A 315 2.24 -0.50 16.64
CA MET A 315 2.97 -1.34 15.67
C MET A 315 2.70 -0.90 14.23
N LEU A 316 3.76 -0.72 13.44
CA LEU A 316 3.69 -0.58 11.99
C LEU A 316 3.72 -1.97 11.35
N ARG A 317 2.54 -2.53 11.02
CA ARG A 317 2.43 -3.83 10.34
C ARG A 317 2.39 -3.63 8.84
N VAL A 318 3.44 -4.07 8.14
CA VAL A 318 3.69 -3.71 6.75
C VAL A 318 3.50 -4.90 5.82
N HIS A 319 2.70 -4.68 4.77
CA HIS A 319 2.79 -5.40 3.51
C HIS A 319 3.72 -4.64 2.58
N VAL A 320 4.61 -5.33 1.88
CA VAL A 320 5.53 -4.73 0.91
C VAL A 320 5.22 -5.25 -0.48
N HIS A 321 5.23 -4.35 -1.44
CA HIS A 321 5.30 -4.68 -2.86
C HIS A 321 6.65 -4.23 -3.42
N THR A 322 7.31 -5.06 -4.20
CA THR A 322 8.52 -4.63 -4.91
C THR A 322 8.16 -3.54 -5.93
N ALA A 323 9.02 -2.54 -6.11
CA ALA A 323 8.76 -1.42 -6.99
C ALA A 323 8.66 -1.85 -8.46
N GLY A 324 7.54 -1.60 -9.10
CA GLY A 324 7.33 -1.80 -10.52
C GLY A 324 7.93 -0.67 -11.37
N SER A 325 7.84 0.56 -10.88
CA SER A 325 8.30 1.77 -11.59
C SER A 325 9.80 1.78 -11.94
N VAL A 326 10.61 0.95 -11.31
CA VAL A 326 12.05 0.83 -11.57
C VAL A 326 12.43 -0.38 -12.44
N LEU A 327 11.44 -1.16 -12.85
CA LEU A 327 11.64 -2.26 -13.80
C LEU A 327 11.65 -1.73 -15.23
N THR A 328 12.38 -2.39 -16.10
CA THR A 328 12.58 -1.92 -17.47
C THR A 328 12.06 -2.93 -18.51
N ALA A 329 11.46 -2.43 -19.58
CA ALA A 329 11.10 -3.26 -20.73
C ALA A 329 12.35 -3.74 -21.48
N GLN A 330 13.43 -2.94 -21.47
CA GLN A 330 14.71 -3.29 -22.05
C GLN A 330 15.40 -4.37 -21.21
N GLN A 331 15.84 -5.45 -21.86
CA GLN A 331 16.51 -6.56 -21.20
C GLN A 331 15.73 -7.09 -19.97
N PRO A 332 14.48 -7.53 -20.13
CA PRO A 332 13.54 -7.78 -19.04
C PRO A 332 14.01 -8.85 -18.04
N LEU A 333 14.86 -9.79 -18.46
CA LEU A 333 15.44 -10.80 -17.55
C LEU A 333 16.31 -10.17 -16.45
N ASN A 334 16.87 -8.98 -16.65
CA ASN A 334 17.58 -8.26 -15.60
C ASN A 334 16.65 -7.86 -14.45
N ASN A 335 15.33 -7.78 -14.69
CA ASN A 335 14.35 -7.49 -13.65
C ASN A 335 14.27 -8.58 -12.60
N VAL A 336 14.58 -9.84 -12.93
CA VAL A 336 14.67 -10.93 -11.94
C VAL A 336 15.67 -10.59 -10.85
N ALA A 337 16.86 -10.10 -11.22
CA ALA A 337 17.86 -9.65 -10.25
C ALA A 337 17.38 -8.43 -9.46
N ARG A 338 16.77 -7.43 -10.12
CA ARG A 338 16.23 -6.23 -9.46
C ARG A 338 15.21 -6.61 -8.39
N ILE A 339 14.23 -7.43 -8.75
CA ILE A 339 13.17 -7.92 -7.84
C ILE A 339 13.78 -8.71 -6.69
N THR A 340 14.79 -9.52 -6.94
CA THR A 340 15.46 -10.33 -5.91
C THR A 340 16.05 -9.45 -4.81
N TRP A 341 16.80 -8.40 -5.16
CA TRP A 341 17.38 -7.57 -4.09
C TRP A 341 16.37 -6.59 -3.46
N GLN A 342 15.33 -6.16 -4.17
CA GLN A 342 14.20 -5.45 -3.58
C GLN A 342 13.53 -6.31 -2.50
N ALA A 343 13.19 -7.56 -2.83
CA ALA A 343 12.61 -8.51 -1.90
C ALA A 343 13.55 -8.81 -0.72
N MET A 344 14.85 -9.00 -0.97
CA MET A 344 15.86 -9.24 0.05
C MET A 344 15.97 -8.06 1.03
N SER A 345 15.98 -6.81 0.54
CA SER A 345 16.04 -5.63 1.41
C SER A 345 14.80 -5.54 2.33
N ALA A 346 13.61 -5.83 1.80
CA ALA A 346 12.37 -5.86 2.56
C ALA A 346 12.40 -6.95 3.66
N VAL A 347 12.92 -8.14 3.34
CA VAL A 347 13.05 -9.24 4.30
C VAL A 347 14.04 -8.87 5.40
N LEU A 348 15.22 -8.36 5.06
CA LEU A 348 16.21 -7.90 6.04
C LEU A 348 15.67 -6.77 6.92
N ALA A 349 14.74 -5.97 6.41
CA ALA A 349 14.04 -4.95 7.16
C ALA A 349 12.94 -5.48 8.09
N GLY A 350 12.55 -6.75 8.01
CA GLY A 350 11.58 -7.36 8.94
C GLY A 350 10.12 -7.06 8.65
N ILE A 351 9.66 -7.22 7.42
CA ILE A 351 8.27 -7.01 6.98
C ILE A 351 7.37 -8.21 7.34
N GLN A 352 6.02 -8.04 7.30
CA GLN A 352 5.05 -9.08 7.68
C GLN A 352 4.45 -9.83 6.50
N SER A 353 4.35 -9.20 5.34
CA SER A 353 3.92 -9.86 4.10
C SER A 353 4.51 -9.16 2.88
N MET A 354 4.62 -9.89 1.77
CA MET A 354 5.21 -9.37 0.54
C MET A 354 4.52 -9.94 -0.70
N ALA A 355 4.44 -9.10 -1.72
CA ALA A 355 4.19 -9.47 -3.11
C ALA A 355 5.35 -8.96 -3.97
N CYS A 356 5.82 -9.77 -4.90
CA CYS A 356 6.83 -9.39 -5.87
C CYS A 356 6.18 -9.12 -7.23
N CYS A 357 6.63 -8.09 -7.94
CA CYS A 357 6.37 -7.92 -9.35
C CYS A 357 6.86 -9.13 -10.14
N ALA A 358 6.27 -9.38 -11.27
CA ALA A 358 6.83 -10.29 -12.26
C ALA A 358 7.91 -9.56 -13.10
N TYR A 359 8.85 -10.29 -13.65
CA TYR A 359 9.95 -9.67 -14.42
C TYR A 359 9.49 -8.96 -15.69
N ASP A 360 8.33 -9.33 -16.19
CA ASP A 360 7.66 -8.78 -17.37
C ASP A 360 6.71 -7.61 -17.08
N GLU A 361 6.65 -7.14 -15.83
CA GLU A 361 5.77 -6.05 -15.35
C GLU A 361 5.80 -4.79 -16.22
N ALA A 362 6.99 -4.43 -16.74
CA ALA A 362 7.15 -3.26 -17.59
C ALA A 362 6.69 -3.49 -19.06
N ILE A 363 6.19 -4.69 -19.38
CA ILE A 363 5.81 -5.08 -20.75
C ILE A 363 4.30 -5.34 -20.81
N ALA A 364 3.79 -6.17 -19.89
CA ALA A 364 2.40 -6.66 -19.92
C ALA A 364 1.96 -7.21 -18.57
N LEU A 365 0.72 -7.69 -18.48
CA LEU A 365 0.25 -8.50 -17.36
C LEU A 365 1.10 -9.77 -17.26
N PRO A 366 1.39 -10.24 -16.01
CA PRO A 366 2.28 -11.37 -15.81
C PRO A 366 1.72 -12.66 -16.41
N THR A 367 2.61 -13.40 -17.07
CA THR A 367 2.33 -14.78 -17.49
C THR A 367 2.30 -15.72 -16.27
N GLU A 368 1.82 -16.96 -16.45
CA GLU A 368 1.86 -17.97 -15.39
C GLU A 368 3.31 -18.28 -14.98
N GLU A 369 4.23 -18.33 -15.93
CA GLU A 369 5.65 -18.56 -15.69
C GLU A 369 6.28 -17.42 -14.88
N SER A 370 6.09 -16.16 -15.28
CA SER A 370 6.65 -15.00 -14.61
C SER A 370 6.07 -14.81 -13.20
N ALA A 371 4.76 -15.04 -13.01
CA ALA A 371 4.11 -15.02 -11.71
C ALA A 371 4.65 -16.14 -10.79
N THR A 372 4.88 -17.34 -11.33
CA THR A 372 5.50 -18.44 -10.59
C THR A 372 6.91 -18.09 -10.17
N LEU A 373 7.73 -17.51 -11.05
CA LEU A 373 9.09 -17.08 -10.74
C LEU A 373 9.12 -16.00 -9.65
N ALA A 374 8.20 -15.04 -9.68
CA ALA A 374 8.06 -14.03 -8.63
C ALA A 374 7.79 -14.66 -7.24
N LEU A 375 6.96 -15.71 -7.16
CA LEU A 375 6.75 -16.46 -5.94
C LEU A 375 7.99 -17.27 -5.54
N ARG A 376 8.65 -17.94 -6.49
CA ARG A 376 9.89 -18.71 -6.22
C ARG A 376 11.00 -17.82 -5.71
N THR A 377 11.12 -16.59 -6.18
CA THR A 377 12.08 -15.61 -5.65
C THR A 377 11.93 -15.42 -4.15
N GLN A 378 10.71 -15.27 -3.64
CA GLN A 378 10.46 -15.16 -2.20
C GLN A 378 10.83 -16.46 -1.46
N GLN A 379 10.51 -17.61 -2.05
CA GLN A 379 10.81 -18.93 -1.45
C GLN A 379 12.31 -19.20 -1.39
N LEU A 380 13.08 -18.87 -2.44
CA LEU A 380 14.54 -18.95 -2.44
C LEU A 380 15.15 -18.08 -1.31
N ILE A 381 14.68 -16.85 -1.17
CA ILE A 381 15.10 -15.97 -0.08
C ILE A 381 14.78 -16.59 1.28
N ALA A 382 13.60 -17.17 1.44
CA ALA A 382 13.14 -17.72 2.72
C ALA A 382 13.89 -18.98 3.16
N TYR A 383 14.21 -19.88 2.21
CA TYR A 383 14.66 -21.22 2.53
C TYR A 383 16.12 -21.51 2.20
N GLU A 384 16.75 -20.74 1.30
CA GLU A 384 18.11 -21.02 0.84
C GLU A 384 19.13 -19.96 1.26
N SER A 385 18.70 -18.73 1.64
CA SER A 385 19.63 -17.62 1.87
C SER A 385 20.14 -17.48 3.31
N GLY A 386 19.45 -18.09 4.30
CA GLY A 386 19.75 -17.92 5.72
C GLY A 386 19.34 -16.59 6.34
N VAL A 387 18.72 -15.66 5.58
CA VAL A 387 18.33 -14.34 6.10
C VAL A 387 17.21 -14.38 7.15
N ALA A 388 16.47 -15.50 7.21
CA ALA A 388 15.42 -15.73 8.19
C ALA A 388 15.92 -16.33 9.51
N ASP A 389 17.20 -16.69 9.61
CA ASP A 389 17.77 -17.45 10.74
C ASP A 389 18.03 -16.56 11.97
N THR A 390 18.16 -15.25 11.78
CA THR A 390 18.32 -14.30 12.88
C THR A 390 17.44 -13.07 12.67
N ILE A 391 17.18 -12.34 13.76
CA ILE A 391 16.33 -11.16 13.74
C ILE A 391 17.19 -9.93 13.52
N ASP A 392 16.80 -9.07 12.55
CA ASP A 392 17.42 -7.77 12.27
C ASP A 392 18.95 -7.85 12.16
N PRO A 393 19.50 -8.66 11.22
CA PRO A 393 20.94 -8.91 11.13
C PRO A 393 21.75 -7.65 10.75
N MET A 394 21.08 -6.60 10.27
CA MET A 394 21.72 -5.34 9.90
C MET A 394 21.83 -4.35 11.06
N ALA A 395 21.25 -4.66 12.24
CA ALA A 395 21.37 -3.83 13.44
C ALA A 395 22.82 -3.70 13.88
N GLY A 396 23.21 -2.50 14.29
CA GLY A 396 24.58 -2.18 14.70
C GLY A 396 25.53 -1.81 13.55
N SER A 397 25.10 -1.88 12.30
CA SER A 397 25.83 -1.28 11.19
C SER A 397 25.79 0.24 11.32
N TYR A 398 26.94 0.87 11.46
CA TYR A 398 27.03 2.34 11.57
C TYR A 398 26.30 3.06 10.43
N TYR A 399 26.39 2.52 9.22
CA TYR A 399 25.71 3.07 8.05
C TYR A 399 24.20 2.94 8.16
N VAL A 400 23.71 1.75 8.49
CA VAL A 400 22.25 1.52 8.58
C VAL A 400 21.63 2.29 9.73
N GLU A 401 22.30 2.39 10.89
CA GLU A 401 21.80 3.16 12.02
C GLU A 401 21.80 4.67 11.73
N ALA A 402 22.86 5.20 11.10
CA ALA A 402 22.92 6.60 10.68
C ALA A 402 21.82 6.95 9.66
N LEU A 403 21.58 6.06 8.66
CA LEU A 403 20.48 6.24 7.71
C LEU A 403 19.10 6.16 8.39
N THR A 404 18.94 5.25 9.35
CA THR A 404 17.69 5.12 10.11
C THR A 404 17.38 6.41 10.87
N ASP A 405 18.36 6.99 11.54
CA ASP A 405 18.22 8.26 12.26
C ASP A 405 17.94 9.43 11.31
N LYS A 406 18.63 9.48 10.18
CA LYS A 406 18.44 10.49 9.13
C LYS A 406 17.01 10.44 8.59
N PHE A 407 16.54 9.27 8.17
CA PHE A 407 15.21 9.13 7.58
C PHE A 407 14.09 9.41 8.58
N GLU A 408 14.24 8.99 9.83
CA GLU A 408 13.29 9.34 10.89
C GLU A 408 13.18 10.85 11.07
N LYS A 409 14.32 11.55 11.14
CA LYS A 409 14.39 12.99 11.31
C LYS A 409 13.75 13.74 10.14
N GLU A 410 14.18 13.42 8.91
CA GLU A 410 13.70 14.08 7.69
C GLU A 410 12.21 13.83 7.45
N ALA A 411 11.72 12.61 7.70
CA ALA A 411 10.30 12.31 7.61
C ALA A 411 9.47 13.08 8.65
N TYR A 412 9.98 13.23 9.87
CA TYR A 412 9.31 14.00 10.90
C TYR A 412 9.28 15.50 10.57
N GLU A 413 10.33 16.05 9.96
CA GLU A 413 10.36 17.45 9.48
C GLU A 413 9.29 17.69 8.40
N TYR A 414 9.08 16.77 7.46
CA TYR A 414 7.97 16.83 6.50
C TYR A 414 6.61 16.80 7.20
N ILE A 415 6.43 15.92 8.19
CA ILE A 415 5.18 15.82 8.96
C ILE A 415 4.89 17.14 9.67
N GLN A 416 5.89 17.75 10.33
CA GLN A 416 5.73 19.04 10.99
C GLN A 416 5.33 20.16 10.01
N LYS A 417 5.91 20.16 8.81
CA LYS A 417 5.55 21.12 7.76
C LYS A 417 4.10 20.94 7.31
N ILE A 418 3.66 19.69 7.12
CA ILE A 418 2.27 19.37 6.77
C ILE A 418 1.31 19.75 7.90
N ASP A 419 1.67 19.50 9.16
CA ASP A 419 0.89 19.92 10.33
C ASP A 419 0.71 21.45 10.36
N ALA A 420 1.78 22.21 10.09
CA ALA A 420 1.74 23.68 10.03
C ALA A 420 0.83 24.22 8.92
N MET A 421 0.59 23.44 7.86
CA MET A 421 -0.33 23.77 6.77
C MET A 421 -1.80 23.46 7.10
N GLY A 422 -2.07 22.83 8.25
CA GLY A 422 -3.41 22.41 8.66
C GLY A 422 -3.67 20.91 8.46
N GLY A 423 -2.63 20.10 8.32
CA GLY A 423 -2.67 18.65 8.18
C GLY A 423 -2.76 18.17 6.73
N ALA A 424 -2.82 16.84 6.55
CA ALA A 424 -2.73 16.22 5.23
C ALA A 424 -3.81 16.69 4.24
N VAL A 425 -5.06 16.82 4.69
CA VAL A 425 -6.17 17.28 3.82
C VAL A 425 -5.88 18.66 3.27
N ALA A 426 -5.46 19.61 4.12
CA ALA A 426 -5.14 20.98 3.68
C ALA A 426 -3.90 21.01 2.75
N ALA A 427 -2.88 20.20 3.04
CA ALA A 427 -1.69 20.09 2.20
C ALA A 427 -2.02 19.50 0.81
N ILE A 428 -2.97 18.54 0.74
CA ILE A 428 -3.47 17.98 -0.53
C ILE A 428 -4.26 19.03 -1.31
N GLU A 429 -5.19 19.74 -0.65
CA GLU A 429 -5.99 20.79 -1.26
C GLU A 429 -5.12 21.95 -1.82
N GLN A 430 -3.96 22.21 -1.20
CA GLN A 430 -2.96 23.19 -1.64
C GLN A 430 -1.97 22.62 -2.71
N GLY A 431 -2.06 21.34 -3.06
CA GLY A 431 -1.16 20.70 -4.03
C GLY A 431 0.28 20.49 -3.52
N TYR A 432 0.54 20.67 -2.23
CA TYR A 432 1.89 20.61 -1.67
C TYR A 432 2.54 19.22 -1.83
N MET A 433 1.84 18.16 -1.40
CA MET A 433 2.40 16.80 -1.49
C MET A 433 2.62 16.36 -2.94
N GLN A 434 1.69 16.71 -3.82
CA GLN A 434 1.80 16.43 -5.26
C GLN A 434 2.99 17.17 -5.88
N GLY A 435 3.20 18.44 -5.52
CA GLY A 435 4.31 19.25 -6.01
C GLY A 435 5.67 18.72 -5.56
N GLU A 436 5.83 18.37 -4.28
CA GLU A 436 7.06 17.78 -3.75
C GLU A 436 7.40 16.44 -4.43
N MET A 437 6.39 15.60 -4.64
CA MET A 437 6.55 14.32 -5.33
C MET A 437 6.93 14.51 -6.80
N ALA A 438 6.27 15.42 -7.51
CA ALA A 438 6.56 15.71 -8.91
C ALA A 438 7.98 16.27 -9.09
N ALA A 439 8.41 17.15 -8.17
CA ALA A 439 9.77 17.69 -8.19
C ALA A 439 10.82 16.58 -8.04
N HIS A 440 10.64 15.65 -7.10
CA HIS A 440 11.55 14.51 -6.93
C HIS A 440 11.55 13.58 -8.14
N ALA A 441 10.36 13.27 -8.69
CA ALA A 441 10.24 12.44 -9.89
C ALA A 441 10.96 13.07 -11.10
N TYR A 442 10.84 14.37 -11.28
CA TYR A 442 11.52 15.12 -12.33
C TYR A 442 13.05 15.11 -12.16
N GLU A 443 13.55 15.30 -10.93
CA GLU A 443 14.97 15.21 -10.63
C GLU A 443 15.50 13.80 -10.92
N TYR A 444 14.79 12.76 -10.47
CA TYR A 444 15.15 11.37 -10.72
C TYR A 444 15.27 11.06 -12.22
N GLN A 445 14.28 11.47 -13.02
CA GLN A 445 14.29 11.28 -14.47
C GLN A 445 15.44 12.06 -15.14
N THR A 446 15.64 13.30 -14.72
CA THR A 446 16.73 14.16 -15.20
C THR A 446 18.11 13.55 -14.92
N ASP A 447 18.29 12.93 -13.77
CA ASP A 447 19.55 12.26 -13.41
C ASP A 447 19.81 11.01 -14.27
N ILE A 448 18.78 10.30 -14.70
CA ILE A 448 18.90 9.20 -15.68
C ILE A 448 19.32 9.75 -17.04
N GLU A 449 18.65 10.79 -17.52
CA GLU A 449 18.91 11.38 -18.85
C GLU A 449 20.32 12.00 -18.93
N LYS A 450 20.78 12.64 -17.87
CA LYS A 450 22.13 13.21 -17.76
C LYS A 450 23.22 12.18 -17.43
N GLY A 451 22.86 10.90 -17.29
CA GLY A 451 23.79 9.81 -16.97
C GLY A 451 24.38 9.85 -15.56
N LYS A 452 23.84 10.71 -14.68
CA LYS A 452 24.21 10.71 -13.27
C LYS A 452 23.73 9.45 -12.56
N ARG A 453 22.52 8.97 -12.91
CA ARG A 453 21.96 7.70 -12.46
C ARG A 453 22.06 6.68 -13.59
N THR A 454 22.69 5.54 -13.30
CA THR A 454 22.83 4.45 -14.27
C THR A 454 21.65 3.49 -14.16
N VAL A 455 21.03 3.18 -15.30
CA VAL A 455 20.02 2.11 -15.46
C VAL A 455 20.52 1.15 -16.54
N ILE A 456 20.88 -0.06 -16.13
CA ILE A 456 21.41 -1.10 -17.02
C ILE A 456 20.35 -1.50 -18.05
N GLY A 457 20.77 -1.54 -19.31
CA GLY A 457 19.88 -1.83 -20.44
C GLY A 457 19.16 -0.59 -20.99
N VAL A 458 19.18 0.54 -20.29
CA VAL A 458 18.55 1.80 -20.71
C VAL A 458 19.60 2.84 -21.11
N ASN A 459 20.36 3.38 -20.15
CA ASN A 459 21.38 4.40 -20.43
C ASN A 459 22.83 3.87 -20.32
N LYS A 460 23.01 2.60 -19.92
CA LYS A 460 24.29 1.93 -19.88
C LYS A 460 24.13 0.45 -20.26
N PHE A 461 25.03 -0.07 -21.09
CA PHE A 461 24.99 -1.43 -21.65
C PHE A 461 23.67 -1.72 -22.36
N ALA A 462 23.08 -0.71 -23.00
CA ALA A 462 21.92 -0.86 -23.85
C ALA A 462 22.27 -1.68 -25.10
N ASP A 463 21.34 -2.49 -25.57
CA ASP A 463 21.39 -3.15 -26.86
C ASP A 463 20.24 -2.65 -27.73
N ASN A 464 20.39 -2.78 -29.07
CA ASN A 464 19.37 -2.34 -30.02
C ASN A 464 18.35 -3.44 -30.33
N LYS A 465 18.21 -4.45 -29.47
CA LYS A 465 17.25 -5.52 -29.71
C LYS A 465 15.84 -5.02 -29.40
N ALA A 466 14.94 -5.25 -30.36
CA ALA A 466 13.52 -4.97 -30.12
C ALA A 466 13.03 -5.79 -28.91
N VAL A 467 12.26 -5.13 -28.04
CA VAL A 467 11.57 -5.81 -26.94
C VAL A 467 10.60 -6.81 -27.56
N LYS A 468 10.80 -8.10 -27.28
CA LYS A 468 9.84 -9.11 -27.72
C LYS A 468 8.64 -9.05 -26.77
N THR A 469 7.51 -8.61 -27.28
CA THR A 469 6.20 -8.68 -26.61
C THR A 469 5.55 -10.01 -26.95
N ASN A 470 6.13 -11.11 -26.50
CA ASN A 470 5.49 -12.41 -26.68
C ASN A 470 4.32 -12.50 -25.69
N ASP A 471 3.15 -12.85 -26.23
CA ASP A 471 1.93 -13.22 -25.50
C ASP A 471 1.38 -12.13 -24.54
N VAL A 472 1.23 -10.90 -25.04
CA VAL A 472 0.44 -9.88 -24.35
C VAL A 472 -0.97 -10.42 -24.17
N ILE A 473 -1.42 -10.59 -22.92
CA ILE A 473 -2.81 -10.93 -22.63
C ILE A 473 -3.65 -9.74 -23.09
N THR A 474 -4.32 -9.90 -24.22
CA THR A 474 -5.33 -8.94 -24.69
C THR A 474 -6.60 -9.12 -23.89
N ALA A 475 -7.20 -8.00 -23.43
CA ALA A 475 -8.49 -8.06 -22.77
C ALA A 475 -9.54 -8.70 -23.70
N ASP A 476 -10.25 -9.69 -23.19
CA ASP A 476 -11.37 -10.33 -23.92
C ASP A 476 -12.57 -9.38 -23.88
N LEU A 477 -12.92 -8.79 -25.00
CA LEU A 477 -14.06 -7.87 -25.13
C LEU A 477 -15.39 -8.52 -24.72
N SER A 478 -15.50 -9.85 -24.85
CA SER A 478 -16.71 -10.59 -24.44
C SER A 478 -16.96 -10.55 -22.93
N VAL A 479 -15.95 -10.24 -22.12
CA VAL A 479 -16.09 -10.03 -20.66
C VAL A 479 -17.02 -8.86 -20.37
N ALA A 480 -16.81 -7.73 -21.01
CA ALA A 480 -17.63 -6.54 -20.85
C ALA A 480 -19.09 -6.80 -21.27
N GLU A 481 -19.29 -7.44 -22.42
CA GLU A 481 -20.62 -7.77 -22.92
C GLU A 481 -21.38 -8.68 -21.95
N ARG A 482 -20.74 -9.74 -21.42
CA ARG A 482 -21.34 -10.64 -20.43
C ARG A 482 -21.69 -9.91 -19.13
N GLN A 483 -20.81 -9.04 -18.65
CA GLN A 483 -21.03 -8.29 -17.41
C GLN A 483 -22.18 -7.30 -17.56
N ILE A 484 -22.22 -6.52 -18.65
CA ILE A 484 -23.31 -5.59 -18.97
C ILE A 484 -24.65 -6.33 -19.07
N ALA A 485 -24.69 -7.48 -19.77
CA ALA A 485 -25.90 -8.28 -19.88
C ALA A 485 -26.41 -8.73 -18.50
N ARG A 486 -25.52 -9.17 -17.61
CA ARG A 486 -25.85 -9.58 -16.24
C ARG A 486 -26.43 -8.42 -15.40
N VAL A 487 -25.80 -7.27 -15.45
CA VAL A 487 -26.28 -6.07 -14.73
C VAL A 487 -27.68 -5.71 -15.19
N ASN A 488 -27.92 -5.69 -16.50
CA ASN A 488 -29.22 -5.38 -17.06
C ASN A 488 -30.28 -6.42 -16.67
N GLU A 489 -29.94 -7.70 -16.72
CA GLU A 489 -30.84 -8.79 -16.28
C GLU A 489 -31.19 -8.63 -14.79
N MET A 490 -30.22 -8.36 -13.93
CA MET A 490 -30.45 -8.15 -12.51
C MET A 490 -31.35 -6.92 -12.27
N LYS A 491 -31.12 -5.78 -12.96
CA LYS A 491 -31.95 -4.58 -12.86
C LYS A 491 -33.42 -4.83 -13.26
N VAL A 492 -33.68 -5.75 -14.19
CA VAL A 492 -35.06 -6.12 -14.62
C VAL A 492 -35.77 -6.95 -13.56
N HIS A 493 -35.07 -7.83 -12.85
CA HIS A 493 -35.70 -8.82 -11.96
C HIS A 493 -35.73 -8.40 -10.48
N ARG A 494 -35.01 -7.34 -10.06
CA ARG A 494 -34.99 -6.85 -8.68
C ARG A 494 -36.29 -6.12 -8.30
N ASP A 495 -36.56 -6.00 -7.01
CA ASP A 495 -37.62 -5.14 -6.48
C ASP A 495 -37.21 -3.65 -6.56
N GLN A 496 -37.65 -2.99 -7.62
CA GLN A 496 -37.30 -1.59 -7.86
C GLN A 496 -37.83 -0.66 -6.75
N GLN A 497 -39.00 -0.93 -6.17
CA GLN A 497 -39.55 -0.12 -5.08
C GLN A 497 -38.68 -0.21 -3.81
N ALA A 498 -38.17 -1.40 -3.51
CA ALA A 498 -37.24 -1.60 -2.40
C ALA A 498 -35.92 -0.84 -2.65
N VAL A 499 -35.39 -0.88 -3.87
CA VAL A 499 -34.19 -0.13 -4.27
C VAL A 499 -34.42 1.37 -4.09
N ASP A 500 -35.48 1.92 -4.66
CA ASP A 500 -35.77 3.37 -4.58
C ASP A 500 -35.93 3.84 -3.12
N SER A 501 -36.56 2.99 -2.29
CA SER A 501 -36.76 3.29 -0.86
C SER A 501 -35.45 3.30 -0.10
N SER A 502 -34.55 2.33 -0.33
CA SER A 502 -33.26 2.23 0.32
C SER A 502 -32.29 3.34 -0.11
N LEU A 503 -32.27 3.67 -1.41
CA LEU A 503 -31.48 4.79 -1.94
C LEU A 503 -31.96 6.13 -1.39
N LYS A 504 -33.26 6.34 -1.24
CA LYS A 504 -33.83 7.53 -0.60
C LYS A 504 -33.41 7.62 0.86
N ALA A 505 -33.47 6.53 1.61
CA ALA A 505 -33.01 6.48 3.00
C ALA A 505 -31.52 6.81 3.12
N LEU A 506 -30.69 6.24 2.25
CA LEU A 506 -29.26 6.56 2.17
C LEU A 506 -29.02 8.04 1.88
N LYS A 507 -29.75 8.62 0.92
CA LYS A 507 -29.65 10.05 0.57
C LYS A 507 -29.94 10.96 1.76
N GLU A 508 -31.01 10.68 2.50
CA GLU A 508 -31.36 11.46 3.70
C GLU A 508 -30.32 11.28 4.82
N ALA A 509 -29.83 10.06 5.05
CA ALA A 509 -28.76 9.81 6.02
C ALA A 509 -27.45 10.53 5.64
N ALA A 510 -27.13 10.60 4.35
CA ALA A 510 -25.93 11.28 3.85
C ALA A 510 -25.93 12.79 4.10
N LYS A 511 -27.11 13.43 4.15
CA LYS A 511 -27.27 14.86 4.49
C LYS A 511 -27.04 15.14 5.98
N GLY A 512 -27.24 14.15 6.84
CA GLY A 512 -27.09 14.26 8.29
C GLY A 512 -25.73 13.75 8.79
N GLU A 513 -25.67 13.36 10.08
CA GLU A 513 -24.46 12.87 10.74
C GLU A 513 -24.51 11.36 11.07
N ALA A 514 -25.55 10.64 10.64
CA ALA A 514 -25.69 9.21 10.90
C ALA A 514 -24.57 8.42 10.24
N ASN A 515 -24.14 7.33 10.87
CA ASN A 515 -23.21 6.38 10.25
C ASN A 515 -23.84 5.76 9.01
N LEU A 516 -23.18 5.87 7.87
CA LEU A 516 -23.73 5.44 6.58
C LEU A 516 -23.66 3.92 6.36
N MET A 517 -22.83 3.18 7.08
CA MET A 517 -22.64 1.74 6.86
C MET A 517 -23.94 0.93 6.93
N PRO A 518 -24.84 1.12 7.93
CA PRO A 518 -26.12 0.41 7.95
C PRO A 518 -26.97 0.69 6.70
N TYR A 519 -27.06 1.93 6.26
CA TYR A 519 -27.83 2.33 5.07
C TYR A 519 -27.23 1.76 3.78
N LEU A 520 -25.89 1.68 3.71
CA LEU A 520 -25.19 1.04 2.59
C LEU A 520 -25.49 -0.47 2.55
N ILE A 521 -25.48 -1.14 3.72
CA ILE A 521 -25.82 -2.57 3.82
C ILE A 521 -27.27 -2.81 3.40
N ASP A 522 -28.20 -1.96 3.82
CA ASP A 522 -29.61 -2.07 3.41
C ASP A 522 -29.77 -1.86 1.91
N ALA A 523 -29.08 -0.87 1.33
CA ALA A 523 -29.14 -0.61 -0.11
C ALA A 523 -28.56 -1.77 -0.94
N VAL A 524 -27.40 -2.31 -0.58
CA VAL A 524 -26.82 -3.44 -1.34
C VAL A 524 -27.70 -4.70 -1.24
N LYS A 525 -28.38 -4.92 -0.12
CA LYS A 525 -29.32 -6.06 0.07
C LYS A 525 -30.54 -5.99 -0.84
N THR A 526 -30.94 -4.79 -1.29
CA THR A 526 -32.00 -4.62 -2.29
C THR A 526 -31.50 -4.80 -3.73
N TYR A 527 -30.22 -5.10 -3.92
CA TYR A 527 -29.55 -5.14 -5.22
C TYR A 527 -29.47 -3.77 -5.91
N ALA A 528 -29.44 -2.69 -5.15
CA ALA A 528 -28.97 -1.40 -5.67
C ALA A 528 -27.54 -1.55 -6.17
N THR A 529 -27.26 -1.01 -7.36
CA THR A 529 -25.93 -1.14 -7.97
C THR A 529 -24.91 -0.20 -7.31
N LEU A 530 -23.63 -0.50 -7.54
CA LEU A 530 -22.53 0.37 -7.11
C LEU A 530 -22.69 1.77 -7.68
N GLY A 531 -23.01 1.87 -8.98
CA GLY A 531 -23.23 3.15 -9.66
C GLY A 531 -24.41 3.93 -9.10
N GLU A 532 -25.54 3.27 -8.80
CA GLU A 532 -26.70 3.91 -8.18
C GLU A 532 -26.40 4.43 -6.78
N ILE A 533 -25.74 3.64 -5.94
CA ILE A 533 -25.34 4.02 -4.58
C ILE A 533 -24.36 5.21 -4.62
N CYS A 534 -23.30 5.09 -5.44
CA CYS A 534 -22.34 6.17 -5.62
C CYS A 534 -22.96 7.41 -6.26
N GLY A 535 -23.94 7.25 -7.16
CA GLY A 535 -24.73 8.34 -7.75
C GLY A 535 -25.46 9.16 -6.71
N VAL A 536 -26.17 8.49 -5.81
CA VAL A 536 -26.85 9.16 -4.68
C VAL A 536 -25.86 9.92 -3.77
N LEU A 537 -24.71 9.32 -3.51
CA LEU A 537 -23.69 9.98 -2.71
C LEU A 537 -23.04 11.16 -3.46
N ARG A 538 -22.86 11.09 -4.80
CA ARG A 538 -22.40 12.22 -5.63
C ARG A 538 -23.36 13.40 -5.57
N GLU A 539 -24.66 13.15 -5.56
CA GLU A 539 -25.66 14.22 -5.45
C GLU A 539 -25.57 14.98 -4.11
N VAL A 540 -25.16 14.32 -3.03
CA VAL A 540 -25.06 14.94 -1.69
C VAL A 540 -23.66 15.52 -1.43
N PHE A 541 -22.61 14.80 -1.82
CA PHE A 541 -21.23 15.12 -1.49
C PHE A 541 -20.52 15.94 -2.59
N GLY A 542 -21.04 15.92 -3.81
CA GLY A 542 -20.37 16.42 -5.00
C GLY A 542 -19.30 15.47 -5.52
N GLU A 543 -18.70 15.82 -6.65
CA GLU A 543 -17.57 15.13 -7.25
C GLU A 543 -16.29 15.95 -7.06
N TYR A 544 -15.17 15.26 -6.85
CA TYR A 544 -13.87 15.92 -6.80
C TYR A 544 -13.38 16.21 -8.22
N GLN A 545 -13.03 17.46 -8.46
CA GLN A 545 -12.33 17.90 -9.66
C GLN A 545 -10.94 18.38 -9.25
N GLN A 546 -9.92 17.79 -9.83
CA GLN A 546 -8.55 18.22 -9.58
C GLN A 546 -8.38 19.67 -10.09
N GLY A 547 -7.99 20.57 -9.20
CA GLY A 547 -7.79 21.99 -9.56
C GLY A 547 -6.69 22.13 -10.62
N GLY A 548 -6.97 22.92 -11.67
CA GLY A 548 -6.12 23.06 -12.85
C GLY A 548 -4.79 23.82 -12.67
N ASN A 549 -4.21 23.90 -11.48
CA ASN A 549 -2.98 24.66 -11.18
C ASN A 549 -1.82 23.76 -10.70
N LEU A 550 -1.57 22.64 -11.36
CA LEU A 550 -0.40 21.78 -11.08
C LEU A 550 0.83 22.10 -11.95
N PHE A 551 0.80 23.15 -12.76
CA PHE A 551 1.97 23.60 -13.58
C PHE A 551 2.13 25.11 -13.52
#